data_915563d3a77ec7aa3a9a14e94ec16210
#
_entry.id   915563d3a77ec7aa3a9a14e94ec16210
#
_cell.length_a   1.000
_cell.length_b   1.000
_cell.length_c   1.000
_cell.angle_alpha   90.00
_cell.angle_beta   90.00
_cell.angle_gamma   90.00
#
_symmetry.space_group_name_H-M   'P 1'
#
loop_
_entity.id
_entity.type
_entity.pdbx_description
1 polymer ?
#
loop_
_entity_poly.entity_id
_entity_poly.type
_entity_poly.pdbx_seq_one_letter_code
_entity_poly.pdbx_strand_id
1 'polypeptide(L)'
;VTHSNAEERRVSAAMGYLDTETRKRANLTISTDTQVTSLLFEGTRCVGVAARVGGKEQEFRGREVILSSGAIHSPAHLLRAGIGPVGQLAELGIPVVSALPGVGQRLMDHPSIALSSFIKRGARLREHTRRHIHVGLRYSSELPGVPKGDMFVAVVSKSAWHAVGEQIASLLTFINKTYSETGQVKLASRDWRSEPVVEFNLLSDKRDLDRLMSGFKMMAAVQMTDALRKVTDMPFPASYSDRVRQIGVVNTKNKWLTRAVATLLDGPTALRRYMIENFVVEGFTFDQVLNDDDALEAFVRKAAIGVWHASCTCRMGRDDDPMAVVDTSGRVRGVQGLRVVDASVFPVVPCANTNFPTLMTAEKISEAVLAGH
;
A
#
# COMPACT_ATOMS: atom_id res chain seq x y z
N VAL A 1 3.20 11.86 8.76
CA VAL A 1 4.41 12.24 9.52
C VAL A 1 5.23 10.99 9.74
N THR A 2 6.47 10.96 9.28
CA THR A 2 7.38 9.86 9.56
C THR A 2 8.09 10.20 10.86
N HIS A 3 7.89 9.40 11.91
CA HIS A 3 8.70 9.52 13.10
C HIS A 3 10.13 9.13 12.78
N SER A 4 11.08 9.99 13.08
CA SER A 4 12.49 9.67 13.11
C SER A 4 13.07 10.02 14.48
N ASN A 5 13.99 9.20 14.91
CA ASN A 5 14.79 9.47 16.11
C ASN A 5 15.91 10.49 15.81
N ALA A 6 16.73 10.79 16.80
CA ALA A 6 17.83 11.75 16.67
C ALA A 6 18.86 11.37 15.57
N GLU A 7 19.00 10.09 15.25
CA GLU A 7 19.88 9.58 14.18
C GLU A 7 19.20 9.56 12.79
N GLU A 8 18.08 10.26 12.62
CA GLU A 8 17.26 10.28 11.39
C GLU A 8 16.76 8.89 10.93
N ARG A 9 16.71 7.91 11.81
CA ARG A 9 16.13 6.60 11.53
C ARG A 9 14.61 6.67 11.64
N ARG A 10 13.93 6.03 10.69
CA ARG A 10 12.49 5.81 10.79
C ARG A 10 12.18 4.90 11.98
N VAL A 11 11.38 5.37 12.93
CA VAL A 11 10.89 4.54 14.05
C VAL A 11 9.74 3.69 13.52
N SER A 12 9.96 2.38 13.42
CA SER A 12 8.90 1.41 13.08
C SER A 12 8.09 1.03 14.32
N ALA A 13 6.91 0.40 14.12
CA ALA A 13 6.14 -0.17 15.22
C ALA A 13 6.98 -1.15 16.06
N ALA A 14 7.79 -2.00 15.42
CA ALA A 14 8.70 -2.90 16.14
C ALA A 14 9.71 -2.17 17.02
N MET A 15 10.23 -1.01 16.59
CA MET A 15 11.13 -0.20 17.41
C MET A 15 10.41 0.50 18.56
N GLY A 16 9.15 0.88 18.35
CA GLY A 16 8.34 1.58 19.36
C GLY A 16 7.76 0.67 20.43
N TYR A 17 7.33 -0.54 20.04
CA TYR A 17 6.64 -1.47 20.95
C TYR A 17 7.51 -2.63 21.46
N LEU A 18 8.52 -3.05 20.69
CA LEU A 18 9.38 -4.17 21.02
C LEU A 18 10.82 -3.68 21.34
N ASP A 19 10.92 -2.79 22.32
CA ASP A 19 12.21 -2.37 22.86
C ASP A 19 12.93 -3.50 23.59
N THR A 20 14.13 -3.24 24.07
CA THR A 20 14.98 -4.25 24.73
C THR A 20 14.30 -4.83 25.98
N GLU A 21 13.58 -4.02 26.75
CA GLU A 21 12.95 -4.49 28.00
C GLU A 21 11.66 -5.28 27.70
N THR A 22 10.87 -4.83 26.73
CA THR A 22 9.69 -5.57 26.28
C THR A 22 10.05 -6.97 25.77
N ARG A 23 11.15 -7.08 25.01
CA ARG A 23 11.63 -8.38 24.48
C ARG A 23 12.11 -9.36 25.55
N LYS A 24 12.49 -8.88 26.75
CA LYS A 24 12.93 -9.74 27.88
C LYS A 24 11.77 -10.27 28.72
N ARG A 25 10.54 -9.84 28.48
CA ARG A 25 9.37 -10.27 29.27
C ARG A 25 9.19 -11.79 29.18
N ALA A 26 9.07 -12.47 30.32
CA ALA A 26 8.88 -13.91 30.40
C ALA A 26 7.56 -14.41 29.78
N ASN A 27 6.55 -13.52 29.67
CA ASN A 27 5.27 -13.81 29.08
C ASN A 27 5.19 -13.42 27.58
N LEU A 28 6.30 -13.06 26.93
CA LEU A 28 6.38 -12.73 25.51
C LEU A 28 7.31 -13.71 24.80
N THR A 29 6.77 -14.45 23.83
CA THR A 29 7.56 -15.28 22.92
C THR A 29 7.44 -14.72 21.50
N ILE A 30 8.57 -14.45 20.85
CA ILE A 30 8.63 -14.00 19.45
C ILE A 30 9.29 -15.10 18.64
N SER A 31 8.51 -15.73 17.76
CA SER A 31 8.98 -16.78 16.84
C SER A 31 9.17 -16.20 15.45
N THR A 32 10.40 -15.91 15.05
CA THR A 32 10.77 -15.52 13.69
C THR A 32 10.87 -16.74 12.78
N ASP A 33 10.92 -16.53 11.47
CA ASP A 33 11.04 -17.60 10.45
C ASP A 33 9.97 -18.70 10.63
N THR A 34 8.78 -18.26 11.10
CA THR A 34 7.63 -19.10 11.42
C THR A 34 6.47 -18.69 10.54
N GLN A 35 6.13 -19.51 9.56
CA GLN A 35 5.08 -19.22 8.59
C GLN A 35 3.79 -19.95 8.96
N VAL A 36 2.76 -19.20 9.32
CA VAL A 36 1.42 -19.76 9.58
C VAL A 36 0.84 -20.31 8.27
N THR A 37 0.42 -21.58 8.31
CA THR A 37 -0.15 -22.30 7.16
C THR A 37 -1.65 -22.43 7.23
N SER A 38 -2.22 -22.59 8.44
CA SER A 38 -3.67 -22.68 8.66
C SER A 38 -4.09 -22.26 10.06
N LEU A 39 -5.36 -21.91 10.20
CA LEU A 39 -6.04 -21.78 11.48
C LEU A 39 -6.58 -23.14 11.93
N LEU A 40 -6.53 -23.43 13.23
CA LEU A 40 -7.03 -24.68 13.83
C LEU A 40 -8.38 -24.43 14.49
N PHE A 41 -9.38 -25.25 14.15
CA PHE A 41 -10.75 -25.12 14.65
C PHE A 41 -11.24 -26.40 15.36
N GLU A 42 -12.00 -26.20 16.44
CA GLU A 42 -12.84 -27.21 17.09
C GLU A 42 -14.29 -26.69 16.96
N GLY A 43 -15.04 -27.27 16.02
CA GLY A 43 -16.34 -26.71 15.63
C GLY A 43 -16.17 -25.29 15.04
N THR A 44 -16.80 -24.28 15.67
CA THR A 44 -16.69 -22.88 15.31
C THR A 44 -15.67 -22.10 16.17
N ARG A 45 -14.94 -22.79 17.06
CA ARG A 45 -13.94 -22.15 17.91
C ARG A 45 -12.55 -22.30 17.32
N CYS A 46 -11.88 -21.18 17.08
CA CYS A 46 -10.46 -21.16 16.75
C CYS A 46 -9.65 -21.44 18.01
N VAL A 47 -8.79 -22.47 17.94
CA VAL A 47 -8.00 -22.97 19.09
C VAL A 47 -6.49 -22.82 18.88
N GLY A 48 -6.07 -22.30 17.73
CA GLY A 48 -4.65 -22.12 17.44
C GLY A 48 -4.34 -21.97 15.96
N VAL A 49 -3.06 -22.15 15.64
CA VAL A 49 -2.56 -22.12 14.27
C VAL A 49 -1.60 -23.29 14.02
N ALA A 50 -1.56 -23.80 12.79
CA ALA A 50 -0.46 -24.59 12.30
C ALA A 50 0.55 -23.67 11.59
N ALA A 51 1.83 -23.92 11.77
CA ALA A 51 2.88 -23.13 11.17
C ALA A 51 4.09 -24.00 10.79
N ARG A 52 4.87 -23.53 9.82
CA ARG A 52 6.17 -24.13 9.45
C ARG A 52 7.29 -23.42 10.17
N VAL A 53 8.08 -24.16 10.94
CA VAL A 53 9.25 -23.72 11.67
C VAL A 53 10.44 -24.56 11.24
N GLY A 54 11.44 -23.98 10.63
CA GLY A 54 12.62 -24.71 10.13
C GLY A 54 12.26 -25.83 9.14
N GLY A 55 11.21 -25.66 8.33
CA GLY A 55 10.73 -26.64 7.34
C GLY A 55 9.81 -27.73 7.90
N LYS A 56 9.57 -27.80 9.20
CA LYS A 56 8.65 -28.73 9.86
C LYS A 56 7.35 -28.06 10.24
N GLU A 57 6.24 -28.78 10.18
CA GLU A 57 4.95 -28.30 10.65
C GLU A 57 4.84 -28.46 12.17
N GLN A 58 4.31 -27.44 12.83
CA GLN A 58 4.12 -27.38 14.28
C GLN A 58 2.80 -26.66 14.59
N GLU A 59 2.05 -27.14 15.58
CA GLU A 59 0.86 -26.47 16.09
C GLU A 59 1.19 -25.56 17.28
N PHE A 60 0.57 -24.38 17.28
CA PHE A 60 0.57 -23.44 18.40
C PHE A 60 -0.87 -23.24 18.86
N ARG A 61 -1.19 -23.67 20.06
CA ARG A 61 -2.54 -23.57 20.65
C ARG A 61 -2.64 -22.38 21.60
N GLY A 62 -3.80 -21.73 21.61
CA GLY A 62 -4.07 -20.58 22.46
C GLY A 62 -5.56 -20.39 22.74
N ARG A 63 -5.86 -19.60 23.74
CA ARG A 63 -7.24 -19.23 24.09
C ARG A 63 -7.88 -18.36 23.01
N GLU A 64 -7.09 -17.57 22.32
CA GLU A 64 -7.49 -16.65 21.26
C GLU A 64 -6.36 -16.52 20.23
N VAL A 65 -6.71 -16.40 18.98
CA VAL A 65 -5.83 -16.11 17.85
C VAL A 65 -6.14 -14.71 17.35
N ILE A 66 -5.10 -13.89 17.16
CA ILE A 66 -5.21 -12.54 16.58
C ILE A 66 -4.48 -12.50 15.25
N LEU A 67 -5.21 -12.32 14.15
CA LEU A 67 -4.65 -12.14 12.83
C LEU A 67 -4.25 -10.67 12.64
N SER A 68 -2.98 -10.44 12.27
CA SER A 68 -2.43 -9.13 11.93
C SER A 68 -1.57 -9.22 10.66
N SER A 69 -2.04 -10.00 9.67
CA SER A 69 -1.30 -10.29 8.43
C SER A 69 -1.54 -9.26 7.33
N GLY A 70 -2.25 -8.17 7.64
CA GLY A 70 -2.57 -7.07 6.73
C GLY A 70 -3.72 -7.37 5.78
N ALA A 71 -4.13 -6.36 5.03
CA ALA A 71 -5.36 -6.37 4.23
C ALA A 71 -5.37 -7.39 3.07
N ILE A 72 -4.27 -8.06 2.78
CA ILE A 72 -4.19 -9.09 1.75
C ILE A 72 -4.19 -10.48 2.39
N HIS A 73 -3.38 -10.71 3.41
CA HIS A 73 -3.23 -12.06 3.96
C HIS A 73 -4.19 -12.37 5.11
N SER A 74 -4.69 -11.40 5.89
CA SER A 74 -5.71 -11.66 6.90
C SER A 74 -7.00 -12.22 6.30
N PRO A 75 -7.62 -11.62 5.25
CA PRO A 75 -8.75 -12.25 4.58
C PRO A 75 -8.38 -13.58 3.92
N ALA A 76 -7.18 -13.76 3.38
CA ALA A 76 -6.75 -15.03 2.80
C ALA A 76 -6.68 -16.15 3.84
N HIS A 77 -6.24 -15.89 5.08
CA HIS A 77 -6.29 -16.84 6.17
C HIS A 77 -7.72 -17.21 6.54
N LEU A 78 -8.65 -16.24 6.63
CA LEU A 78 -10.06 -16.50 6.89
C LEU A 78 -10.68 -17.36 5.79
N LEU A 79 -10.47 -17.02 4.52
CA LEU A 79 -10.98 -17.77 3.37
C LEU A 79 -10.47 -19.22 3.37
N ARG A 80 -9.17 -19.46 3.59
CA ARG A 80 -8.60 -20.81 3.67
C ARG A 80 -9.18 -21.62 4.82
N ALA A 81 -9.58 -20.97 5.90
CA ALA A 81 -10.21 -21.58 7.06
C ALA A 81 -11.73 -21.82 6.88
N GLY A 82 -12.29 -21.53 5.72
CA GLY A 82 -13.72 -21.70 5.47
C GLY A 82 -14.60 -20.55 6.01
N ILE A 83 -14.02 -19.39 6.24
CA ILE A 83 -14.73 -18.19 6.69
C ILE A 83 -14.77 -17.19 5.52
N GLY A 84 -15.93 -17.04 4.88
CA GLY A 84 -16.03 -16.17 3.71
C GLY A 84 -17.27 -16.37 2.86
N PRO A 85 -17.27 -15.84 1.62
CA PRO A 85 -18.33 -15.99 0.65
C PRO A 85 -18.51 -17.47 0.26
N VAL A 86 -19.70 -18.02 0.47
CA VAL A 86 -20.02 -19.45 0.26
C VAL A 86 -19.67 -19.91 -1.16
N GLY A 87 -19.98 -19.10 -2.18
CA GLY A 87 -19.71 -19.45 -3.58
C GLY A 87 -18.21 -19.66 -3.84
N GLN A 88 -17.37 -18.73 -3.39
CA GLN A 88 -15.92 -18.82 -3.56
C GLN A 88 -15.33 -20.04 -2.81
N LEU A 89 -15.82 -20.31 -1.60
CA LEU A 89 -15.37 -21.45 -0.81
C LEU A 89 -15.74 -22.77 -1.50
N ALA A 90 -16.96 -22.87 -2.05
CA ALA A 90 -17.45 -24.03 -2.77
C ALA A 90 -16.63 -24.31 -4.05
N GLU A 91 -16.30 -23.29 -4.84
CA GLU A 91 -15.44 -23.40 -6.05
C GLU A 91 -14.10 -24.04 -5.74
N LEU A 92 -13.54 -23.77 -4.56
CA LEU A 92 -12.25 -24.31 -4.12
C LEU A 92 -12.40 -25.60 -3.28
N GLY A 93 -13.63 -26.10 -3.07
CA GLY A 93 -13.90 -27.27 -2.24
C GLY A 93 -13.50 -27.06 -0.77
N ILE A 94 -13.61 -25.83 -0.25
CA ILE A 94 -13.33 -25.49 1.14
C ILE A 94 -14.62 -25.60 1.94
N PRO A 95 -14.67 -26.43 3.00
CA PRO A 95 -15.83 -26.53 3.88
C PRO A 95 -16.13 -25.18 4.56
N VAL A 96 -17.40 -24.80 4.61
CA VAL A 96 -17.82 -23.54 5.25
C VAL A 96 -17.84 -23.72 6.76
N VAL A 97 -17.05 -22.90 7.46
CA VAL A 97 -17.06 -22.75 8.92
C VAL A 97 -17.99 -21.59 9.31
N SER A 98 -17.90 -20.47 8.60
CA SER A 98 -18.80 -19.33 8.77
C SER A 98 -19.04 -18.61 7.44
N ALA A 99 -20.31 -18.43 7.09
CA ALA A 99 -20.72 -17.71 5.88
C ALA A 99 -20.61 -16.19 6.11
N LEU A 100 -19.47 -15.59 5.79
CA LEU A 100 -19.21 -14.17 5.91
C LEU A 100 -18.92 -13.56 4.53
N PRO A 101 -19.94 -13.02 3.82
CA PRO A 101 -19.79 -12.54 2.46
C PRO A 101 -18.83 -11.35 2.32
N GLY A 102 -18.56 -10.61 3.40
CA GLY A 102 -17.66 -9.45 3.38
C GLY A 102 -16.18 -9.78 3.39
N VAL A 103 -15.77 -11.03 3.69
CA VAL A 103 -14.35 -11.39 3.73
C VAL A 103 -13.72 -11.26 2.35
N GLY A 104 -12.62 -10.50 2.27
CA GLY A 104 -11.90 -10.22 1.04
C GLY A 104 -12.58 -9.18 0.14
N GLN A 105 -13.77 -8.69 0.48
CA GLN A 105 -14.48 -7.69 -0.29
C GLN A 105 -14.09 -6.27 0.13
N ARG A 106 -14.35 -5.31 -0.77
CA ARG A 106 -14.10 -3.88 -0.53
C ARG A 106 -12.63 -3.55 -0.27
N LEU A 107 -11.71 -4.21 -0.96
CA LEU A 107 -10.31 -3.78 -0.94
C LEU A 107 -10.21 -2.34 -1.44
N MET A 108 -9.73 -1.46 -0.60
CA MET A 108 -9.50 -0.05 -0.91
C MET A 108 -8.03 0.28 -0.74
N ASP A 109 -7.56 1.24 -1.55
CA ASP A 109 -6.27 1.90 -1.42
C ASP A 109 -6.43 3.36 -1.90
N HIS A 110 -5.44 4.19 -1.72
CA HIS A 110 -5.40 5.53 -2.27
C HIS A 110 -4.78 5.48 -3.68
N PRO A 111 -5.55 5.70 -4.77
CA PRO A 111 -4.99 5.74 -6.11
C PRO A 111 -4.08 6.94 -6.29
N SER A 112 -3.01 6.75 -7.01
CA SER A 112 -1.97 7.75 -7.25
C SER A 112 -1.42 7.71 -8.65
N ILE A 113 -0.92 8.87 -9.10
CA ILE A 113 -0.11 9.06 -10.31
C ILE A 113 1.06 9.96 -10.02
N ALA A 114 2.08 9.94 -10.86
CA ALA A 114 3.26 10.78 -10.69
C ALA A 114 3.61 11.56 -11.96
N LEU A 115 3.99 12.81 -11.74
CA LEU A 115 4.73 13.62 -12.71
C LEU A 115 6.19 13.68 -12.25
N SER A 116 7.08 13.15 -13.05
CA SER A 116 8.52 13.10 -12.73
C SER A 116 9.32 14.09 -13.55
N SER A 117 10.52 14.41 -13.09
CA SER A 117 11.44 15.29 -13.79
C SER A 117 12.89 14.98 -13.43
N PHE A 118 13.80 15.30 -14.35
CA PHE A 118 15.24 15.18 -14.09
C PHE A 118 15.72 16.29 -13.14
N ILE A 119 16.50 15.91 -12.12
CA ILE A 119 17.06 16.83 -11.13
C ILE A 119 18.43 17.33 -11.63
N LYS A 120 18.59 18.65 -11.75
CA LYS A 120 19.87 19.26 -12.09
C LYS A 120 20.92 18.94 -11.01
N ARG A 121 22.18 18.75 -11.42
CA ARG A 121 23.26 18.30 -10.52
C ARG A 121 23.35 19.05 -9.19
N GLY A 122 23.24 20.37 -9.22
CA GLY A 122 23.36 21.22 -8.03
C GLY A 122 22.16 21.12 -7.06
N ALA A 123 21.07 20.49 -7.47
CA ALA A 123 19.83 20.37 -6.70
C ALA A 123 19.59 18.96 -6.13
N ARG A 124 20.45 18.00 -6.43
CA ARG A 124 20.33 16.62 -5.93
C ARG A 124 20.57 16.55 -4.43
N LEU A 125 19.91 15.58 -3.80
CA LEU A 125 20.15 15.28 -2.39
C LEU A 125 21.63 14.94 -2.16
N ARG A 126 22.15 15.40 -1.04
CA ARG A 126 23.49 15.03 -0.60
C ARG A 126 23.52 13.57 -0.16
N GLU A 127 24.65 12.90 -0.31
CA GLU A 127 24.83 11.46 -0.06
C GLU A 127 24.39 11.02 1.35
N HIS A 128 24.56 11.88 2.37
CA HIS A 128 24.13 11.60 3.73
C HIS A 128 22.63 11.75 3.98
N THR A 129 21.87 12.38 3.05
CA THR A 129 20.42 12.57 3.19
C THR A 129 19.69 11.27 2.87
N ARG A 130 19.13 10.62 3.90
CA ARG A 130 18.42 9.34 3.74
C ARG A 130 16.98 9.50 3.30
N ARG A 131 16.32 10.57 3.75
CA ARG A 131 14.93 10.85 3.41
C ARG A 131 14.82 11.25 1.94
N HIS A 132 13.72 10.87 1.31
CA HIS A 132 13.42 11.20 -0.08
C HIS A 132 12.10 11.99 -0.23
N ILE A 133 11.30 12.07 0.83
CA ILE A 133 10.09 12.88 0.91
C ILE A 133 10.26 13.84 2.09
N HIS A 134 10.37 15.14 1.78
CA HIS A 134 10.56 16.18 2.78
C HIS A 134 9.35 17.08 2.93
N VAL A 135 8.54 17.21 1.89
CA VAL A 135 7.39 18.10 1.81
C VAL A 135 6.20 17.33 1.27
N GLY A 136 5.05 17.58 1.85
CA GLY A 136 3.75 17.14 1.36
C GLY A 136 2.80 18.33 1.32
N LEU A 137 1.99 18.39 0.28
CA LEU A 137 0.93 19.37 0.10
C LEU A 137 -0.42 18.66 0.17
N ARG A 138 -1.25 19.03 1.14
CA ARG A 138 -2.66 18.65 1.18
C ARG A 138 -3.50 19.78 0.59
N TYR A 139 -4.38 19.44 -0.36
CA TYR A 139 -5.20 20.42 -1.05
C TYR A 139 -6.58 19.83 -1.37
N SER A 140 -7.49 20.66 -1.85
CA SER A 140 -8.83 20.25 -2.27
C SER A 140 -8.90 20.24 -3.79
N SER A 141 -9.55 19.22 -4.37
CA SER A 141 -9.79 19.13 -5.81
C SER A 141 -10.84 20.13 -6.29
N GLU A 142 -11.62 20.70 -5.36
CA GLU A 142 -12.76 21.60 -5.62
C GLU A 142 -13.87 20.97 -6.49
N LEU A 143 -13.84 19.62 -6.67
CA LEU A 143 -14.90 18.92 -7.39
C LEU A 143 -16.19 18.80 -6.55
N PRO A 144 -17.37 18.85 -7.16
CA PRO A 144 -18.63 18.71 -6.46
C PRO A 144 -18.76 17.37 -5.72
N GLY A 145 -19.27 17.40 -4.49
CA GLY A 145 -19.58 16.19 -3.71
C GLY A 145 -18.37 15.52 -3.06
N VAL A 146 -17.22 16.17 -3.04
CA VAL A 146 -16.04 15.69 -2.32
C VAL A 146 -15.66 16.61 -1.15
N PRO A 147 -15.09 16.10 -0.04
CA PRO A 147 -14.74 16.92 1.11
C PRO A 147 -13.48 17.76 0.82
N LYS A 148 -13.29 18.83 1.59
CA LYS A 148 -12.05 19.61 1.56
C LYS A 148 -10.86 18.76 2.00
N GLY A 149 -9.68 19.02 1.38
CA GLY A 149 -8.45 18.31 1.67
C GLY A 149 -8.45 16.85 1.21
N ASP A 150 -9.19 16.54 0.17
CA ASP A 150 -9.36 15.21 -0.42
C ASP A 150 -8.15 14.73 -1.23
N MET A 151 -7.19 15.61 -1.52
CA MET A 151 -6.01 15.33 -2.32
C MET A 151 -4.71 15.56 -1.54
N PHE A 152 -3.66 14.85 -1.94
CA PHE A 152 -2.32 15.03 -1.38
C PHE A 152 -1.25 14.89 -2.47
N VAL A 153 -0.19 15.71 -2.40
CA VAL A 153 1.02 15.56 -3.20
C VAL A 153 2.21 15.32 -2.29
N ALA A 154 2.93 14.25 -2.51
CA ALA A 154 4.25 14.04 -1.93
C ALA A 154 5.32 14.55 -2.90
N VAL A 155 6.18 15.44 -2.44
CA VAL A 155 7.35 15.88 -3.20
C VAL A 155 8.48 14.90 -2.95
N VAL A 156 8.74 14.05 -3.94
CA VAL A 156 9.75 13.00 -3.88
C VAL A 156 11.02 13.52 -4.53
N SER A 157 12.04 13.77 -3.71
CA SER A 157 13.34 14.32 -4.18
C SER A 157 14.31 13.28 -4.69
N LYS A 158 13.94 11.98 -4.63
CA LYS A 158 14.73 10.84 -5.05
C LYS A 158 13.76 9.66 -5.26
N SER A 159 13.61 9.22 -6.50
CA SER A 159 12.58 8.23 -6.85
C SER A 159 12.94 6.78 -6.49
N ALA A 160 14.23 6.44 -6.39
CA ALA A 160 14.69 5.09 -6.07
C ALA A 160 16.08 5.08 -5.41
N TRP A 161 16.48 3.91 -4.92
CA TRP A 161 17.78 3.67 -4.25
C TRP A 161 19.00 3.73 -5.19
N HIS A 162 18.80 3.52 -6.48
CA HIS A 162 19.87 3.42 -7.48
C HIS A 162 20.19 4.78 -8.13
N ALA A 163 21.34 4.85 -8.81
CA ALA A 163 21.89 6.11 -9.33
C ALA A 163 20.94 6.90 -10.27
N VAL A 164 20.15 6.22 -11.10
CA VAL A 164 19.13 6.91 -11.92
C VAL A 164 18.03 7.48 -11.04
N GLY A 165 17.61 6.74 -9.99
CA GLY A 165 16.59 7.22 -9.05
C GLY A 165 17.00 8.48 -8.30
N GLU A 166 18.30 8.66 -8.05
CA GLU A 166 18.86 9.88 -7.43
C GLU A 166 18.80 11.11 -8.34
N GLN A 167 18.60 10.89 -9.63
CA GLN A 167 18.50 11.96 -10.65
C GLN A 167 17.04 12.30 -10.99
N ILE A 168 16.07 11.60 -10.46
CA ILE A 168 14.64 11.77 -10.78
C ILE A 168 13.87 12.21 -9.54
N ALA A 169 13.27 13.39 -9.61
CA ALA A 169 12.24 13.84 -8.67
C ALA A 169 10.86 13.47 -9.18
N SER A 170 9.89 13.39 -8.29
CA SER A 170 8.50 13.16 -8.65
C SER A 170 7.56 13.97 -7.77
N LEU A 171 6.55 14.56 -8.39
CA LEU A 171 5.34 15.02 -7.73
C LEU A 171 4.37 13.84 -7.76
N LEU A 172 4.23 13.14 -6.65
CA LEU A 172 3.33 12.00 -6.50
C LEU A 172 2.02 12.50 -5.90
N THR A 173 0.99 12.62 -6.73
CA THR A 173 -0.35 12.94 -6.24
C THR A 173 -1.13 11.68 -5.96
N PHE A 174 -1.87 11.69 -4.87
CA PHE A 174 -2.82 10.65 -4.54
C PHE A 174 -4.09 11.20 -3.87
N ILE A 175 -5.12 10.41 -3.93
CA ILE A 175 -6.44 10.75 -3.39
C ILE A 175 -6.50 10.33 -1.93
N ASN A 176 -6.71 11.28 -1.01
CA ASN A 176 -6.91 10.96 0.40
C ASN A 176 -8.32 10.40 0.68
N LYS A 177 -9.35 10.90 0.00
CA LYS A 177 -10.72 10.39 0.13
C LYS A 177 -11.08 9.56 -1.09
N THR A 178 -10.82 8.27 -1.04
CA THR A 178 -11.14 7.31 -2.09
C THR A 178 -12.62 6.93 -2.07
N TYR A 179 -13.22 6.78 -3.25
CA TYR A 179 -14.58 6.30 -3.48
C TYR A 179 -14.62 4.96 -4.20
N SER A 180 -13.56 4.57 -4.91
CA SER A 180 -13.42 3.24 -5.51
C SER A 180 -13.34 2.17 -4.43
N GLU A 181 -14.37 1.34 -4.33
CA GLU A 181 -14.54 0.36 -3.26
C GLU A 181 -14.90 -1.05 -3.74
N THR A 182 -14.74 -1.30 -5.04
CA THR A 182 -15.07 -2.59 -5.67
C THR A 182 -13.87 -3.54 -5.74
N GLY A 183 -12.76 -3.18 -5.10
CA GLY A 183 -11.59 -4.05 -5.00
C GLY A 183 -11.86 -5.30 -4.16
N GLN A 184 -11.09 -6.37 -4.39
CA GLN A 184 -11.27 -7.63 -3.69
C GLN A 184 -9.99 -8.45 -3.58
N VAL A 185 -9.97 -9.30 -2.57
CA VAL A 185 -8.97 -10.36 -2.35
C VAL A 185 -9.67 -11.69 -2.43
N LYS A 186 -9.21 -12.56 -3.32
CA LYS A 186 -9.72 -13.92 -3.51
C LYS A 186 -8.60 -14.95 -3.39
N LEU A 187 -8.94 -16.20 -3.07
CA LEU A 187 -7.96 -17.28 -3.17
C LEU A 187 -7.80 -17.72 -4.63
N ALA A 188 -6.57 -17.91 -5.05
CA ALA A 188 -6.24 -18.61 -6.29
C ALA A 188 -6.29 -20.15 -6.09
N SER A 189 -6.04 -20.61 -4.86
CA SER A 189 -5.93 -22.02 -4.50
C SER A 189 -6.10 -22.21 -2.99
N ARG A 190 -6.42 -23.43 -2.57
CA ARG A 190 -6.39 -23.85 -1.16
C ARG A 190 -4.98 -23.90 -0.58
N ASP A 191 -3.98 -24.08 -1.43
CA ASP A 191 -2.57 -24.14 -1.00
C ASP A 191 -2.14 -22.79 -0.42
N TRP A 192 -1.69 -22.80 0.82
CA TRP A 192 -1.20 -21.60 1.50
C TRP A 192 0.03 -20.95 0.82
N ARG A 193 0.75 -21.71 -0.03
CA ARG A 193 1.89 -21.20 -0.83
C ARG A 193 1.45 -20.34 -2.00
N SER A 194 0.21 -20.52 -2.45
CA SER A 194 -0.33 -19.72 -3.55
C SER A 194 -0.71 -18.35 -3.03
N GLU A 195 -0.16 -17.31 -3.66
CA GLU A 195 -0.55 -15.93 -3.36
C GLU A 195 -2.04 -15.72 -3.71
N PRO A 196 -2.77 -14.92 -2.92
CA PRO A 196 -4.14 -14.55 -3.24
C PRO A 196 -4.19 -13.70 -4.52
N VAL A 197 -5.30 -13.76 -5.23
CA VAL A 197 -5.62 -12.85 -6.32
C VAL A 197 -6.08 -11.52 -5.72
N VAL A 198 -5.42 -10.43 -6.11
CA VAL A 198 -5.68 -9.09 -5.59
C VAL A 198 -6.12 -8.18 -6.73
N GLU A 199 -7.36 -7.73 -6.67
CA GLU A 199 -7.97 -6.83 -7.66
C GLU A 199 -8.28 -5.50 -6.97
N PHE A 200 -7.51 -4.46 -7.24
CA PHE A 200 -7.70 -3.17 -6.57
C PHE A 200 -8.84 -2.33 -7.12
N ASN A 201 -9.08 -2.37 -8.45
CA ASN A 201 -10.12 -1.59 -9.13
C ASN A 201 -10.12 -0.10 -8.73
N LEU A 202 -8.92 0.51 -8.68
CA LEU A 202 -8.64 1.83 -8.08
C LEU A 202 -9.42 3.00 -8.69
N LEU A 203 -9.92 2.86 -9.90
CA LEU A 203 -10.66 3.90 -10.65
C LEU A 203 -12.05 3.43 -11.04
N SER A 204 -12.66 2.57 -10.22
CA SER A 204 -14.04 2.09 -10.43
C SER A 204 -15.09 3.19 -10.18
N ASP A 205 -14.75 4.22 -9.44
CA ASP A 205 -15.56 5.43 -9.27
C ASP A 205 -14.97 6.59 -10.10
N LYS A 206 -15.80 7.20 -10.93
CA LYS A 206 -15.38 8.29 -11.82
C LYS A 206 -14.82 9.50 -11.06
N ARG A 207 -15.29 9.75 -9.83
CA ARG A 207 -14.76 10.84 -8.99
C ARG A 207 -13.28 10.67 -8.70
N ASP A 208 -12.79 9.44 -8.58
CA ASP A 208 -11.38 9.16 -8.35
C ASP A 208 -10.56 9.44 -9.61
N LEU A 209 -11.07 9.05 -10.79
CA LEU A 209 -10.43 9.35 -12.07
C LEU A 209 -10.33 10.86 -12.32
N ASP A 210 -11.44 11.58 -12.19
CA ASP A 210 -11.51 13.03 -12.46
C ASP A 210 -10.54 13.80 -11.55
N ARG A 211 -10.40 13.38 -10.27
CA ARG A 211 -9.46 14.00 -9.33
C ARG A 211 -8.00 13.73 -9.67
N LEU A 212 -7.67 12.53 -10.13
CA LEU A 212 -6.30 12.27 -10.59
C LEU A 212 -5.97 13.07 -11.86
N MET A 213 -6.90 13.18 -12.80
CA MET A 213 -6.71 14.02 -13.99
C MET A 213 -6.50 15.50 -13.63
N SER A 214 -7.38 16.05 -12.78
CA SER A 214 -7.23 17.42 -12.25
C SER A 214 -5.92 17.58 -11.46
N GLY A 215 -5.58 16.61 -10.63
CA GLY A 215 -4.32 16.59 -9.88
C GLY A 215 -3.09 16.59 -10.77
N PHE A 216 -3.11 15.87 -11.89
CA PHE A 216 -2.00 15.88 -12.86
C PHE A 216 -1.82 17.27 -13.47
N LYS A 217 -2.92 17.91 -13.89
CA LYS A 217 -2.87 19.29 -14.44
C LYS A 217 -2.31 20.29 -13.42
N MET A 218 -2.72 20.15 -12.16
CA MET A 218 -2.18 20.99 -11.07
C MET A 218 -0.68 20.73 -10.85
N MET A 219 -0.23 19.47 -10.82
CA MET A 219 1.20 19.17 -10.73
C MET A 219 1.99 19.70 -11.92
N ALA A 220 1.43 19.66 -13.14
CA ALA A 220 2.07 20.25 -14.32
C ALA A 220 2.23 21.76 -14.17
N ALA A 221 1.21 22.46 -13.68
CA ALA A 221 1.30 23.88 -13.41
C ALA A 221 2.38 24.21 -12.36
N VAL A 222 2.45 23.44 -11.26
CA VAL A 222 3.50 23.58 -10.23
C VAL A 222 4.88 23.31 -10.83
N GLN A 223 5.01 22.24 -11.63
CA GLN A 223 6.28 21.85 -12.28
C GLN A 223 6.81 22.94 -13.22
N MET A 224 5.92 23.69 -13.85
CA MET A 224 6.28 24.77 -14.78
C MET A 224 6.62 26.10 -14.10
N THR A 225 6.53 26.19 -12.77
CA THR A 225 6.96 27.38 -12.02
C THR A 225 8.48 27.61 -12.12
N ASP A 226 8.90 28.87 -12.05
CA ASP A 226 10.33 29.23 -12.06
C ASP A 226 11.12 28.56 -10.92
N ALA A 227 10.48 28.36 -9.76
CA ALA A 227 11.09 27.69 -8.61
C ALA A 227 11.52 26.26 -8.95
N LEU A 228 10.63 25.46 -9.56
CA LEU A 228 10.95 24.07 -9.93
C LEU A 228 11.83 24.00 -11.18
N ARG A 229 11.61 24.87 -12.18
CA ARG A 229 12.45 24.94 -13.39
C ARG A 229 13.90 25.31 -13.10
N LYS A 230 14.19 25.98 -11.99
CA LYS A 230 15.58 26.24 -11.55
C LYS A 230 16.31 24.96 -11.15
N VAL A 231 15.60 23.98 -10.57
CA VAL A 231 16.19 22.78 -9.96
C VAL A 231 15.93 21.51 -10.76
N THR A 232 14.90 21.50 -11.61
CA THR A 232 14.52 20.34 -12.45
C THR A 232 14.49 20.68 -13.92
N ASP A 233 14.43 19.62 -14.75
CA ASP A 233 14.37 19.71 -16.22
C ASP A 233 13.57 18.52 -16.77
N MET A 234 13.07 18.64 -18.00
CA MET A 234 12.40 17.56 -18.73
C MET A 234 11.31 16.85 -17.93
N PRO A 235 10.18 17.49 -17.64
CA PRO A 235 9.05 16.81 -17.00
C PRO A 235 8.50 15.70 -17.91
N PHE A 236 8.08 14.59 -17.29
CA PHE A 236 7.48 13.46 -17.99
C PHE A 236 6.45 12.75 -17.12
N PRO A 237 5.36 12.20 -17.73
CA PRO A 237 4.41 11.37 -17.03
C PRO A 237 5.07 10.05 -16.63
N ALA A 238 5.04 9.72 -15.33
CA ALA A 238 5.72 8.55 -14.81
C ALA A 238 4.75 7.41 -14.54
N SER A 239 5.14 6.19 -14.93
CA SER A 239 4.43 4.96 -14.61
C SER A 239 5.34 3.99 -13.85
N TYR A 240 4.74 3.16 -13.00
CA TYR A 240 5.46 2.09 -12.30
C TYR A 240 5.44 0.82 -13.15
N SER A 241 6.07 0.92 -14.33
CA SER A 241 6.11 -0.14 -15.32
C SER A 241 6.96 -1.34 -14.90
N ASP A 242 6.83 -2.46 -15.61
CA ASP A 242 7.63 -3.66 -15.35
C ASP A 242 9.13 -3.41 -15.53
N ARG A 243 9.51 -2.52 -16.46
CA ARG A 243 10.90 -2.07 -16.61
C ARG A 243 11.40 -1.35 -15.36
N VAL A 244 10.61 -0.42 -14.84
CA VAL A 244 10.94 0.30 -13.58
C VAL A 244 11.04 -0.67 -12.41
N ARG A 245 10.13 -1.65 -12.31
CA ARG A 245 10.18 -2.70 -11.28
C ARG A 245 11.45 -3.54 -11.38
N GLN A 246 11.82 -3.98 -12.58
CA GLN A 246 13.02 -4.79 -12.79
C GLN A 246 14.30 -4.03 -12.41
N ILE A 247 14.43 -2.77 -12.77
CA ILE A 247 15.59 -1.94 -12.40
C ILE A 247 15.60 -1.64 -10.89
N GLY A 248 14.42 -1.57 -10.27
CA GLY A 248 14.25 -1.35 -8.82
C GLY A 248 14.76 -2.49 -7.94
N VAL A 249 14.92 -3.71 -8.48
CA VAL A 249 15.45 -4.86 -7.70
C VAL A 249 16.88 -4.60 -7.24
N VAL A 250 17.13 -4.74 -5.93
CA VAL A 250 18.45 -4.52 -5.33
C VAL A 250 19.38 -5.68 -5.66
N ASN A 251 20.28 -5.47 -6.63
CA ASN A 251 21.33 -6.43 -6.99
C ASN A 251 22.52 -5.71 -7.62
N THR A 252 23.65 -6.40 -7.73
CA THR A 252 24.90 -5.86 -8.28
C THR A 252 24.78 -5.46 -9.74
N LYS A 253 24.03 -6.23 -10.56
CA LYS A 253 23.79 -5.93 -11.97
C LYS A 253 23.08 -4.58 -12.12
N ASN A 254 21.98 -4.38 -11.41
CA ASN A 254 21.20 -3.14 -11.46
C ASN A 254 21.98 -1.95 -10.90
N LYS A 255 22.81 -2.16 -9.87
CA LYS A 255 23.70 -1.13 -9.34
C LYS A 255 24.64 -0.57 -10.41
N TRP A 256 25.31 -1.42 -11.18
CA TRP A 256 26.23 -0.99 -12.21
C TRP A 256 25.52 -0.47 -13.47
N LEU A 257 24.45 -1.15 -13.89
CA LEU A 257 23.63 -0.72 -15.03
C LEU A 257 23.10 0.70 -14.81
N THR A 258 22.46 0.93 -13.68
CA THR A 258 21.88 2.25 -13.37
C THR A 258 22.94 3.33 -13.18
N ARG A 259 24.16 2.97 -12.76
CA ARG A 259 25.29 3.90 -12.67
C ARG A 259 25.77 4.33 -14.07
N ALA A 260 25.88 3.39 -15.02
CA ALA A 260 26.22 3.72 -16.40
C ALA A 260 25.15 4.60 -17.06
N VAL A 261 23.86 4.24 -16.90
CA VAL A 261 22.73 5.05 -17.40
C VAL A 261 22.72 6.45 -16.78
N ALA A 262 22.94 6.55 -15.46
CA ALA A 262 23.01 7.84 -14.78
C ALA A 262 24.13 8.74 -15.30
N THR A 263 25.29 8.18 -15.65
CA THR A 263 26.39 8.93 -16.28
C THR A 263 25.98 9.48 -17.63
N LEU A 264 25.27 8.70 -18.45
CA LEU A 264 24.75 9.15 -19.75
C LEU A 264 23.67 10.24 -19.60
N LEU A 265 22.77 10.10 -18.62
CA LEU A 265 21.76 11.13 -18.31
C LEU A 265 22.39 12.46 -17.85
N ASP A 266 23.57 12.41 -17.28
CA ASP A 266 24.33 13.61 -16.91
C ASP A 266 25.09 14.24 -18.09
N GLY A 267 25.06 13.61 -19.23
CA GLY A 267 25.65 14.10 -20.47
C GLY A 267 24.88 15.24 -21.16
N PRO A 268 25.08 15.44 -22.46
CA PRO A 268 24.41 16.49 -23.22
C PRO A 268 22.88 16.41 -23.15
N THR A 269 22.23 17.58 -23.14
CA THR A 269 20.76 17.69 -23.02
C THR A 269 20.01 16.90 -24.09
N ALA A 270 20.53 16.87 -25.33
CA ALA A 270 19.92 16.12 -26.44
C ALA A 270 19.94 14.60 -26.16
N LEU A 271 21.06 14.07 -25.66
CA LEU A 271 21.17 12.65 -25.27
C LEU A 271 20.22 12.31 -24.11
N ARG A 272 20.18 13.17 -23.08
CA ARG A 272 19.27 13.00 -21.95
C ARG A 272 17.81 12.95 -22.41
N ARG A 273 17.41 13.88 -23.28
CA ARG A 273 16.06 13.93 -23.85
C ARG A 273 15.73 12.64 -24.57
N TYR A 274 16.60 12.20 -25.46
CA TYR A 274 16.45 10.95 -26.20
C TYR A 274 16.29 9.75 -25.26
N MET A 275 17.10 9.68 -24.21
CA MET A 275 17.02 8.59 -23.23
C MET A 275 15.72 8.60 -22.42
N ILE A 276 15.29 9.77 -21.96
CA ILE A 276 14.04 9.89 -21.21
C ILE A 276 12.84 9.50 -22.09
N GLU A 277 12.75 10.06 -23.29
CA GLU A 277 11.63 9.84 -24.20
C GLU A 277 11.54 8.39 -24.73
N ASN A 278 12.68 7.71 -24.91
CA ASN A 278 12.68 6.35 -25.51
C ASN A 278 12.85 5.22 -24.51
N PHE A 279 13.37 5.47 -23.30
CA PHE A 279 13.68 4.41 -22.34
C PHE A 279 12.98 4.58 -20.97
N VAL A 280 12.55 5.79 -20.62
CA VAL A 280 11.91 6.08 -19.34
C VAL A 280 10.41 6.28 -19.51
N VAL A 281 10.00 7.04 -20.52
CA VAL A 281 8.58 7.30 -20.85
C VAL A 281 7.98 6.12 -21.60
N GLU A 282 6.79 5.70 -21.23
CA GLU A 282 6.08 4.62 -21.87
C GLU A 282 4.74 5.07 -22.46
N GLY A 283 4.75 5.45 -23.74
CA GLY A 283 3.56 5.63 -24.56
C GLY A 283 2.87 6.98 -24.49
N PHE A 284 3.26 7.87 -23.57
CA PHE A 284 2.66 9.21 -23.44
C PHE A 284 3.72 10.26 -23.22
N THR A 285 3.75 11.30 -24.04
CA THR A 285 4.63 12.47 -23.81
C THR A 285 3.95 13.45 -22.85
N PHE A 286 4.76 14.31 -22.21
CA PHE A 286 4.23 15.35 -21.32
C PHE A 286 3.25 16.28 -22.03
N ASP A 287 3.61 16.71 -23.26
CA ASP A 287 2.77 17.63 -24.05
C ASP A 287 1.43 16.98 -24.47
N GLN A 288 1.44 15.69 -24.81
CA GLN A 288 0.20 14.97 -25.11
C GLN A 288 -0.76 14.95 -23.91
N VAL A 289 -0.29 14.49 -22.74
CA VAL A 289 -1.14 14.38 -21.56
C VAL A 289 -1.55 15.73 -20.97
N LEU A 290 -0.86 16.81 -21.32
CA LEU A 290 -1.21 18.15 -20.85
C LEU A 290 -2.29 18.81 -21.74
N ASN A 291 -2.28 18.55 -23.04
CA ASN A 291 -3.10 19.25 -24.03
C ASN A 291 -4.26 18.41 -24.58
N ASP A 292 -4.32 17.12 -24.25
CA ASP A 292 -5.34 16.18 -24.71
C ASP A 292 -5.91 15.41 -23.51
N ASP A 293 -7.19 15.65 -23.21
CA ASP A 293 -7.85 15.02 -22.06
C ASP A 293 -8.09 13.52 -22.24
N ASP A 294 -8.25 13.02 -23.47
CA ASP A 294 -8.36 11.59 -23.74
C ASP A 294 -7.02 10.90 -23.52
N ALA A 295 -5.92 11.51 -23.95
CA ALA A 295 -4.57 11.02 -23.66
C ALA A 295 -4.26 11.06 -22.17
N LEU A 296 -4.70 12.09 -21.44
CA LEU A 296 -4.56 12.17 -19.99
C LEU A 296 -5.36 11.08 -19.29
N GLU A 297 -6.62 10.86 -19.67
CA GLU A 297 -7.42 9.78 -19.10
C GLU A 297 -6.78 8.41 -19.36
N ALA A 298 -6.35 8.13 -20.59
CA ALA A 298 -5.68 6.90 -20.95
C ALA A 298 -4.38 6.69 -20.15
N PHE A 299 -3.60 7.74 -19.94
CA PHE A 299 -2.41 7.72 -19.08
C PHE A 299 -2.78 7.41 -17.62
N VAL A 300 -3.76 8.12 -17.04
CA VAL A 300 -4.19 7.92 -15.65
C VAL A 300 -4.67 6.50 -15.44
N ARG A 301 -5.50 5.96 -16.32
CA ARG A 301 -5.98 4.58 -16.25
C ARG A 301 -4.85 3.54 -16.32
N LYS A 302 -3.83 3.80 -17.14
CA LYS A 302 -2.68 2.91 -17.28
C LYS A 302 -1.69 3.03 -16.12
N ALA A 303 -1.47 4.24 -15.62
CA ALA A 303 -0.40 4.54 -14.67
C ALA A 303 -0.84 4.53 -13.21
N ALA A 304 -2.15 4.59 -12.93
CA ALA A 304 -2.66 4.63 -11.55
C ALA A 304 -2.26 3.37 -10.77
N ILE A 305 -1.65 3.59 -9.62
CA ILE A 305 -1.31 2.56 -8.65
C ILE A 305 -1.75 2.98 -7.25
N GLY A 306 -1.93 2.02 -6.35
CA GLY A 306 -2.12 2.30 -4.93
C GLY A 306 -0.83 2.81 -4.27
N VAL A 307 -0.96 3.54 -3.16
CA VAL A 307 0.19 3.99 -2.38
C VAL A 307 0.50 3.08 -1.19
N TRP A 308 0.23 1.79 -1.34
CA TRP A 308 0.44 0.74 -0.33
C TRP A 308 -0.37 0.95 0.96
N HIS A 309 -1.58 1.48 0.82
CA HIS A 309 -2.55 1.69 1.89
C HIS A 309 -3.71 0.69 1.81
N ALA A 310 -3.45 -0.51 1.29
CA ALA A 310 -4.43 -1.59 1.20
C ALA A 310 -5.17 -1.80 2.54
N SER A 311 -6.51 -1.82 2.49
CA SER A 311 -7.36 -1.84 3.69
C SER A 311 -8.77 -2.35 3.39
N CYS A 312 -9.61 -2.48 4.44
CA CYS A 312 -11.05 -2.72 4.41
C CYS A 312 -11.52 -4.15 4.09
N THR A 313 -10.65 -5.11 3.84
CA THR A 313 -10.98 -6.48 3.40
C THR A 313 -11.53 -7.42 4.49
N CYS A 314 -11.50 -7.00 5.76
CA CYS A 314 -12.14 -7.63 6.90
C CYS A 314 -12.88 -6.59 7.74
N ARG A 315 -13.60 -5.68 7.06
CA ARG A 315 -14.11 -4.45 7.65
C ARG A 315 -14.99 -4.68 8.88
N MET A 316 -14.80 -3.83 9.88
CA MET A 316 -15.72 -3.76 11.01
C MET A 316 -17.04 -3.11 10.58
N GLY A 317 -18.11 -3.48 11.26
CA GLY A 317 -19.42 -2.89 11.02
C GLY A 317 -20.40 -3.18 12.14
N ARG A 318 -21.59 -2.61 12.00
CA ARG A 318 -22.70 -2.80 12.93
C ARG A 318 -23.26 -4.23 12.82
N ASP A 319 -24.01 -4.67 13.83
CA ASP A 319 -24.57 -6.04 13.86
C ASP A 319 -25.60 -6.29 12.75
N ASP A 320 -26.26 -5.25 12.26
CA ASP A 320 -27.22 -5.29 11.16
C ASP A 320 -26.56 -5.21 9.75
N ASP A 321 -25.23 -5.06 9.66
CA ASP A 321 -24.49 -5.01 8.41
C ASP A 321 -24.06 -6.43 7.98
N PRO A 322 -24.69 -7.01 6.93
CA PRO A 322 -24.36 -8.37 6.48
C PRO A 322 -22.96 -8.50 5.88
N MET A 323 -22.34 -7.38 5.51
CA MET A 323 -20.98 -7.34 4.95
C MET A 323 -19.92 -7.07 6.02
N ALA A 324 -20.28 -6.89 7.28
CA ALA A 324 -19.31 -6.75 8.37
C ALA A 324 -18.65 -8.10 8.69
N VAL A 325 -17.31 -8.08 8.73
CA VAL A 325 -16.50 -9.29 9.04
C VAL A 325 -16.18 -9.36 10.53
N VAL A 326 -15.89 -8.20 11.13
CA VAL A 326 -15.57 -8.12 12.56
C VAL A 326 -16.46 -7.10 13.27
N ASP A 327 -16.56 -7.26 14.61
CA ASP A 327 -17.14 -6.23 15.48
C ASP A 327 -16.12 -5.12 15.80
N THR A 328 -16.53 -4.16 16.64
CA THR A 328 -15.65 -3.03 17.04
C THR A 328 -14.48 -3.43 17.94
N SER A 329 -14.50 -4.68 18.47
CA SER A 329 -13.41 -5.28 19.24
C SER A 329 -12.53 -6.20 18.38
N GLY A 330 -12.72 -6.20 17.06
CA GLY A 330 -11.98 -7.02 16.11
C GLY A 330 -12.37 -8.50 16.08
N ARG A 331 -13.40 -8.94 16.80
CA ARG A 331 -13.84 -10.35 16.81
C ARG A 331 -14.45 -10.72 15.48
N VAL A 332 -14.02 -11.85 14.92
CA VAL A 332 -14.59 -12.39 13.68
C VAL A 332 -15.99 -12.95 13.95
N ARG A 333 -16.97 -12.51 13.16
CA ARG A 333 -18.36 -12.91 13.31
C ARG A 333 -18.58 -14.40 12.99
N GLY A 334 -19.49 -15.02 13.71
CA GLY A 334 -19.87 -16.42 13.50
C GLY A 334 -18.86 -17.44 14.01
N VAL A 335 -17.73 -17.02 14.59
CA VAL A 335 -16.72 -17.89 15.21
C VAL A 335 -16.28 -17.35 16.57
N GLN A 336 -15.63 -18.18 17.36
CA GLN A 336 -15.09 -17.83 18.67
C GLN A 336 -13.57 -17.91 18.67
N GLY A 337 -12.91 -17.17 19.57
CA GLY A 337 -11.45 -17.25 19.78
C GLY A 337 -10.62 -16.72 18.61
N LEU A 338 -11.20 -15.85 17.74
CA LEU A 338 -10.50 -15.29 16.59
C LEU A 338 -10.80 -13.82 16.45
N ARG A 339 -9.74 -13.01 16.29
CA ARG A 339 -9.80 -11.58 15.95
C ARG A 339 -8.96 -11.24 14.73
N VAL A 340 -9.29 -10.12 14.11
CA VAL A 340 -8.43 -9.45 13.12
C VAL A 340 -8.08 -8.07 13.64
N VAL A 341 -6.78 -7.72 13.63
CA VAL A 341 -6.27 -6.44 14.17
C VAL A 341 -5.20 -5.92 13.22
N ASP A 342 -5.60 -5.32 12.13
CA ASP A 342 -4.76 -4.65 11.14
C ASP A 342 -5.60 -3.70 10.27
N ALA A 343 -5.05 -3.15 9.20
CA ALA A 343 -5.75 -2.23 8.31
C ALA A 343 -6.94 -2.85 7.56
N SER A 344 -7.08 -4.17 7.52
CA SER A 344 -8.23 -4.84 6.89
C SER A 344 -9.55 -4.54 7.60
N VAL A 345 -9.50 -4.19 8.90
CA VAL A 345 -10.71 -3.93 9.69
C VAL A 345 -11.33 -2.56 9.46
N PHE A 346 -10.66 -1.65 8.77
CA PHE A 346 -11.22 -0.34 8.50
C PHE A 346 -12.54 -0.44 7.73
N PRO A 347 -13.59 0.30 8.15
CA PRO A 347 -14.85 0.36 7.39
C PRO A 347 -14.69 1.10 6.06
N VAL A 348 -13.73 2.02 5.99
CA VAL A 348 -13.32 2.78 4.79
C VAL A 348 -11.85 3.17 4.95
N VAL A 349 -11.11 3.30 3.86
CA VAL A 349 -9.72 3.76 3.92
C VAL A 349 -9.66 5.17 4.53
N PRO A 350 -8.84 5.41 5.59
CA PRO A 350 -8.77 6.70 6.25
C PRO A 350 -8.27 7.80 5.31
N CYS A 351 -8.75 9.04 5.48
CA CYS A 351 -8.24 10.20 4.70
C CYS A 351 -6.84 10.65 5.17
N ALA A 352 -5.92 9.70 5.32
CA ALA A 352 -4.56 9.88 5.83
C ALA A 352 -3.70 8.65 5.48
N ASN A 353 -2.37 8.79 5.61
CA ASN A 353 -1.49 7.62 5.59
C ASN A 353 -1.91 6.61 6.66
N THR A 354 -1.99 5.34 6.32
CA THR A 354 -2.65 4.30 7.13
C THR A 354 -1.86 3.84 8.36
N ASN A 355 -0.56 4.15 8.47
CA ASN A 355 0.27 3.67 9.57
C ASN A 355 -0.27 4.08 10.97
N PHE A 356 -0.51 5.38 11.20
CA PHE A 356 -1.05 5.83 12.49
C PHE A 356 -2.49 5.37 12.75
N PRO A 357 -3.42 5.46 11.79
CA PRO A 357 -4.74 4.88 11.97
C PRO A 357 -4.72 3.40 12.34
N THR A 358 -3.81 2.60 11.75
CA THR A 358 -3.67 1.17 12.08
C THR A 358 -3.17 0.98 13.52
N LEU A 359 -2.15 1.72 13.94
CA LEU A 359 -1.65 1.67 15.32
C LEU A 359 -2.73 2.09 16.32
N MET A 360 -3.42 3.20 16.06
CA MET A 360 -4.51 3.68 16.91
C MET A 360 -5.64 2.63 17.04
N THR A 361 -6.02 2.00 15.94
CA THR A 361 -7.04 0.94 15.94
C THR A 361 -6.57 -0.28 16.72
N ALA A 362 -5.31 -0.68 16.57
CA ALA A 362 -4.73 -1.79 17.31
C ALA A 362 -4.66 -1.51 18.81
N GLU A 363 -4.26 -0.31 19.22
CA GLU A 363 -4.30 0.12 20.63
C GLU A 363 -5.71 0.02 21.19
N LYS A 364 -6.71 0.57 20.47
CA LYS A 364 -8.10 0.54 20.90
C LYS A 364 -8.69 -0.86 21.04
N ILE A 365 -8.37 -1.76 20.09
CA ILE A 365 -8.78 -3.17 20.18
C ILE A 365 -8.04 -3.87 21.33
N SER A 366 -6.76 -3.54 21.57
CA SER A 366 -6.00 -4.11 22.69
C SER A 366 -6.62 -3.78 24.04
N GLU A 367 -7.16 -2.57 24.24
CA GLU A 367 -7.92 -2.23 25.44
C GLU A 367 -9.14 -3.18 25.64
N ALA A 368 -9.88 -3.49 24.56
CA ALA A 368 -11.00 -4.42 24.63
C ALA A 368 -10.55 -5.85 24.95
N VAL A 369 -9.43 -6.29 24.39
CA VAL A 369 -8.83 -7.62 24.72
C VAL A 369 -8.47 -7.72 26.20
N LEU A 370 -7.81 -6.68 26.74
CA LEU A 370 -7.41 -6.63 28.16
C LEU A 370 -8.60 -6.57 29.10
N ALA A 371 -9.70 -5.94 28.68
CA ALA A 371 -10.94 -5.87 29.45
C ALA A 371 -11.79 -7.17 29.34
N GLY A 372 -11.37 -8.16 28.56
CA GLY A 372 -12.10 -9.41 28.36
C GLY A 372 -13.31 -9.29 27.42
N HIS A 373 -13.37 -8.22 26.64
CA HIS A 373 -14.45 -7.96 25.67
C HIS A 373 -14.14 -8.46 24.26
#